data_03c66622d59161b0aac63d07fda6440f
#
_entry.id   03c66622d59161b0aac63d07fda6440f
#
_cell.length_a   1.000
_cell.length_b   1.000
_cell.length_c   1.000
_cell.angle_alpha   90.00
_cell.angle_beta   90.00
_cell.angle_gamma   90.00
#
_symmetry.space_group_name_H-M   'P 1'
#
loop_
_entity.id
_entity.type
_entity.pdbx_description
1 polymer ?
#
loop_
_entity_poly.entity_id
_entity_poly.type
_entity_poly.pdbx_seq_one_letter_code
_entity_poly.pdbx_strand_id
1 'polypeptide(L)'
;DTVPLATAIAEIQGEYHAELERLQNGDFVSVQIIGQAPDWREVVAVFASKTAGAEDGIDVFTLDEERVELLRQVFWDMCEITTATQTVDVPDSDPNDGVDDNHTGIALTITITAKTAEQMRLIYVFTKYQNDALDILLENLGSLNIPMGSLTISQEDAIELLENLPDDLDPARKAVVETAVQLVGRVSYFWGGKSLTLGWDDRWGVPTEVTAAGSGSTGTVRPFG
;
A
#
# COMPACT_ATOMS: atom_id res chain seq x y z
N ASP A 1 -9.44 15.46 18.38
CA ASP A 1 -8.75 15.61 17.06
C ASP A 1 -9.15 14.44 16.18
N THR A 2 -9.34 14.71 14.89
CA THR A 2 -9.73 13.69 13.91
C THR A 2 -8.71 13.73 12.76
N VAL A 3 -8.50 12.57 12.14
CA VAL A 3 -7.60 12.44 10.97
C VAL A 3 -8.36 11.85 9.78
N PRO A 4 -7.99 12.20 8.54
CA PRO A 4 -8.52 11.55 7.35
C PRO A 4 -8.22 10.05 7.32
N LEU A 5 -9.13 9.24 6.78
CA LEU A 5 -8.93 7.80 6.60
C LEU A 5 -7.60 7.49 5.89
N ALA A 6 -7.27 8.26 4.85
CA ALA A 6 -6.03 8.06 4.09
C ALA A 6 -4.77 8.23 4.97
N THR A 7 -4.79 9.19 5.90
CA THR A 7 -3.69 9.40 6.86
C THR A 7 -3.56 8.21 7.80
N ALA A 8 -4.68 7.73 8.37
CA ALA A 8 -4.68 6.56 9.25
C ALA A 8 -4.17 5.30 8.52
N ILE A 9 -4.57 5.11 7.26
CA ILE A 9 -4.06 4.01 6.42
C ILE A 9 -2.55 4.13 6.24
N ALA A 10 -2.04 5.33 5.92
CA ALA A 10 -0.61 5.55 5.70
C ALA A 10 0.22 5.28 6.97
N GLU A 11 -0.28 5.66 8.15
CA GLU A 11 0.36 5.35 9.43
C GLU A 11 0.45 3.84 9.65
N ILE A 12 -0.65 3.10 9.46
CA ILE A 12 -0.66 1.65 9.66
C ILE A 12 0.22 0.93 8.62
N GLN A 13 0.25 1.43 7.38
CA GLN A 13 1.20 0.94 6.36
C GLN A 13 2.65 1.17 6.77
N GLY A 14 2.94 2.32 7.38
CA GLY A 14 4.26 2.61 7.96
C GLY A 14 4.64 1.61 9.05
N GLU A 15 3.72 1.28 9.95
CA GLU A 15 3.92 0.26 10.99
C GLU A 15 4.20 -1.12 10.38
N TYR A 16 3.44 -1.51 9.35
CA TYR A 16 3.64 -2.77 8.64
C TYR A 16 5.02 -2.85 7.98
N HIS A 17 5.46 -1.79 7.30
CA HIS A 17 6.79 -1.74 6.70
C HIS A 17 7.90 -1.77 7.76
N ALA A 18 7.73 -1.02 8.86
CA ALA A 18 8.68 -1.02 9.96
C ALA A 18 8.81 -2.42 10.60
N GLU A 19 7.71 -3.15 10.72
CA GLU A 19 7.74 -4.54 11.22
C GLU A 19 8.49 -5.47 10.26
N LEU A 20 8.27 -5.35 8.95
CA LEU A 20 9.03 -6.13 7.96
C LEU A 20 10.52 -5.79 8.00
N GLU A 21 10.89 -4.52 8.10
CA GLU A 21 12.29 -4.10 8.25
C GLU A 21 12.91 -4.65 9.52
N ARG A 22 12.17 -4.59 10.64
CA ARG A 22 12.61 -5.15 11.93
C ARG A 22 12.90 -6.66 11.82
N LEU A 23 12.03 -7.42 11.13
CA LEU A 23 12.20 -8.85 10.94
C LEU A 23 13.39 -9.20 10.04
N GLN A 24 13.69 -8.34 9.07
CA GLN A 24 14.84 -8.51 8.17
C GLN A 24 16.16 -8.06 8.79
N ASN A 25 16.11 -7.35 9.92
CA ASN A 25 17.31 -6.86 10.60
C ASN A 25 17.98 -7.99 11.37
N GLY A 26 18.94 -8.64 10.74
CA GLY A 26 19.72 -9.75 11.30
C GLY A 26 20.83 -10.19 10.34
N ASP A 27 21.66 -11.09 10.80
CA ASP A 27 22.78 -11.63 10.02
C ASP A 27 22.29 -12.80 9.15
N PHE A 28 21.53 -12.46 8.10
CA PHE A 28 20.95 -13.44 7.17
C PHE A 28 21.68 -13.40 5.83
N VAL A 29 22.06 -14.57 5.32
CA VAL A 29 22.67 -14.71 3.98
C VAL A 29 21.63 -14.54 2.86
N SER A 30 20.35 -14.75 3.17
CA SER A 30 19.26 -14.46 2.26
C SER A 30 17.97 -14.21 3.04
N VAL A 31 17.11 -13.36 2.48
CA VAL A 31 15.77 -13.09 3.00
C VAL A 31 14.75 -13.29 1.88
N GLN A 32 13.74 -14.10 2.12
CA GLN A 32 12.62 -14.32 1.21
C GLN A 32 11.32 -13.87 1.88
N ILE A 33 10.52 -13.08 1.16
CA ILE A 33 9.18 -12.68 1.60
C ILE A 33 8.16 -13.38 0.70
N ILE A 34 7.20 -14.08 1.30
CA ILE A 34 6.14 -14.83 0.62
C ILE A 34 4.79 -14.29 1.07
N GLY A 35 3.88 -14.10 0.12
CA GLY A 35 2.54 -13.55 0.37
C GLY A 35 2.50 -12.04 0.29
N GLN A 36 1.40 -11.46 0.73
CA GLN A 36 1.15 -10.03 0.67
C GLN A 36 0.22 -9.57 1.80
N ALA A 37 0.25 -8.29 2.12
CA ALA A 37 -0.66 -7.66 3.06
C ALA A 37 -2.13 -7.77 2.58
N PRO A 38 -3.12 -7.65 3.50
CA PRO A 38 -4.53 -7.61 3.15
C PRO A 38 -4.85 -6.47 2.18
N ASP A 39 -5.84 -6.69 1.31
CA ASP A 39 -6.38 -5.60 0.47
C ASP A 39 -7.06 -4.56 1.37
N TRP A 40 -6.62 -3.32 1.29
CA TRP A 40 -7.16 -2.24 2.09
C TRP A 40 -8.66 -1.99 1.88
N ARG A 41 -9.19 -2.32 0.70
CA ARG A 41 -10.63 -2.24 0.43
C ARG A 41 -11.39 -3.22 1.30
N GLU A 42 -10.87 -4.44 1.46
CA GLU A 42 -11.44 -5.42 2.38
C GLU A 42 -11.26 -5.01 3.84
N VAL A 43 -10.09 -4.48 4.21
CA VAL A 43 -9.84 -3.96 5.57
C VAL A 43 -10.84 -2.87 5.93
N VAL A 44 -11.05 -1.89 5.05
CA VAL A 44 -12.01 -0.80 5.28
C VAL A 44 -13.45 -1.31 5.27
N ALA A 45 -13.79 -2.27 4.41
CA ALA A 45 -15.13 -2.89 4.42
C ALA A 45 -15.41 -3.60 5.75
N VAL A 46 -14.46 -4.36 6.27
CA VAL A 46 -14.57 -5.03 7.58
C VAL A 46 -14.66 -4.01 8.71
N PHE A 47 -13.82 -2.98 8.69
CA PHE A 47 -13.83 -1.89 9.67
C PHE A 47 -15.21 -1.18 9.68
N ALA A 48 -15.70 -0.75 8.52
CA ALA A 48 -17.00 -0.08 8.39
C ALA A 48 -18.16 -0.98 8.86
N SER A 49 -18.12 -2.26 8.51
CA SER A 49 -19.13 -3.22 8.93
C SER A 49 -19.10 -3.47 10.43
N LYS A 50 -17.91 -3.55 11.04
CA LYS A 50 -17.72 -3.73 12.48
C LYS A 50 -18.33 -2.58 13.28
N THR A 51 -18.31 -1.38 12.72
CA THR A 51 -18.90 -0.17 13.30
C THR A 51 -20.36 0.06 12.88
N ALA A 52 -20.89 -0.71 11.93
CA ALA A 52 -22.27 -0.61 11.47
C ALA A 52 -23.27 -0.88 12.61
N GLY A 53 -24.31 -0.07 12.71
CA GLY A 53 -25.32 -0.12 13.78
C GLY A 53 -25.02 0.81 14.95
N ALA A 54 -23.93 1.59 14.92
CA ALA A 54 -23.76 2.69 15.87
C ALA A 54 -24.82 3.79 15.60
N GLU A 55 -25.37 4.36 16.70
CA GLU A 55 -26.50 5.31 16.61
C GLU A 55 -26.14 6.62 15.89
N ASP A 56 -24.85 6.99 15.85
CA ASP A 56 -24.39 8.30 15.38
C ASP A 56 -24.04 8.36 13.89
N GLY A 57 -24.23 7.27 13.15
CA GLY A 57 -23.74 7.18 11.77
C GLY A 57 -22.21 7.26 11.72
N ILE A 58 -21.57 6.56 10.78
CA ILE A 58 -20.12 6.52 10.71
C ILE A 58 -19.64 7.36 9.55
N ASP A 59 -18.93 8.44 9.87
CA ASP A 59 -18.04 9.06 8.91
C ASP A 59 -16.77 8.20 8.81
N VAL A 60 -16.73 7.34 7.79
CA VAL A 60 -15.57 6.48 7.53
C VAL A 60 -14.40 7.26 6.92
N PHE A 61 -14.59 8.52 6.55
CA PHE A 61 -13.56 9.33 5.91
C PHE A 61 -12.75 10.14 6.91
N THR A 62 -13.32 10.42 8.10
CA THR A 62 -12.67 11.19 9.16
C THR A 62 -12.75 10.42 10.48
N LEU A 63 -11.62 9.99 11.00
CA LEU A 63 -11.51 9.10 12.14
C LEU A 63 -11.00 9.84 13.37
N ASP A 64 -11.64 9.61 14.52
CA ASP A 64 -11.08 9.93 15.82
C ASP A 64 -10.05 8.86 16.25
N GLU A 65 -9.39 9.08 17.37
CA GLU A 65 -8.33 8.20 17.88
C GLU A 65 -8.83 6.76 18.12
N GLU A 66 -10.06 6.60 18.63
CA GLU A 66 -10.66 5.29 18.90
C GLU A 66 -10.91 4.51 17.60
N ARG A 67 -11.37 5.20 16.56
CA ARG A 67 -11.62 4.61 15.24
C ARG A 67 -10.33 4.31 14.49
N VAL A 68 -9.29 5.13 14.63
CA VAL A 68 -7.95 4.83 14.10
C VAL A 68 -7.41 3.56 14.73
N GLU A 69 -7.54 3.42 16.06
CA GLU A 69 -7.10 2.20 16.76
C GLU A 69 -7.91 0.98 16.32
N LEU A 70 -9.22 1.11 16.12
CA LEU A 70 -10.05 0.03 15.60
C LEU A 70 -9.64 -0.36 14.18
N LEU A 71 -9.35 0.60 13.30
CA LEU A 71 -8.86 0.32 11.94
C LEU A 71 -7.51 -0.41 11.98
N ARG A 72 -6.60 0.03 12.85
CA ARG A 72 -5.31 -0.62 13.10
C ARG A 72 -5.50 -2.06 13.56
N GLN A 73 -6.37 -2.28 14.53
CA GLN A 73 -6.70 -3.62 15.01
C GLN A 73 -7.24 -4.51 13.88
N VAL A 74 -8.17 -4.01 13.07
CA VAL A 74 -8.73 -4.77 11.94
C VAL A 74 -7.63 -5.15 10.95
N PHE A 75 -6.74 -4.23 10.61
CA PHE A 75 -5.61 -4.53 9.72
C PHE A 75 -4.74 -5.66 10.27
N TRP A 76 -4.32 -5.57 11.54
CA TRP A 76 -3.45 -6.57 12.15
C TRP A 76 -4.16 -7.90 12.43
N ASP A 77 -5.46 -7.90 12.69
CA ASP A 77 -6.26 -9.13 12.78
C ASP A 77 -6.37 -9.85 11.41
N MET A 78 -6.32 -9.09 10.31
CA MET A 78 -6.32 -9.60 8.94
C MET A 78 -4.93 -9.96 8.42
N CYS A 79 -3.85 -9.42 9.00
CA CYS A 79 -2.48 -9.59 8.55
C CYS A 79 -1.69 -10.46 9.54
N GLU A 80 -1.36 -11.67 9.15
CA GLU A 80 -0.51 -12.56 9.94
C GLU A 80 0.88 -12.64 9.32
N ILE A 81 1.92 -12.34 10.10
CA ILE A 81 3.32 -12.43 9.68
C ILE A 81 3.99 -13.51 10.52
N THR A 82 4.55 -14.49 9.85
CA THR A 82 5.34 -15.57 10.48
C THR A 82 6.74 -15.63 9.90
N THR A 83 7.69 -16.08 10.68
CA THR A 83 9.08 -16.22 10.25
C THR A 83 9.57 -17.65 10.43
N ALA A 84 10.39 -18.10 9.50
CA ALA A 84 11.13 -19.35 9.61
C ALA A 84 12.58 -19.13 9.19
N THR A 85 13.51 -19.79 9.89
CA THR A 85 14.94 -19.74 9.54
C THR A 85 15.42 -21.13 9.17
N GLN A 86 16.35 -21.19 8.21
CA GLN A 86 16.99 -22.43 7.79
C GLN A 86 18.50 -22.18 7.66
N THR A 87 19.29 -23.15 8.12
CA THR A 87 20.72 -23.17 7.84
C THR A 87 20.95 -23.58 6.39
N VAL A 88 21.73 -22.82 5.65
CA VAL A 88 22.08 -23.06 4.24
C VAL A 88 23.59 -23.04 4.06
N ASP A 89 24.07 -23.83 3.12
CA ASP A 89 25.48 -23.78 2.72
C ASP A 89 25.69 -22.60 1.79
N VAL A 90 26.68 -21.78 2.11
CA VAL A 90 27.14 -20.68 1.28
C VAL A 90 28.44 -21.13 0.62
N PRO A 91 28.42 -21.39 -0.70
CA PRO A 91 29.63 -21.84 -1.40
C PRO A 91 30.67 -20.72 -1.47
N ASP A 92 31.91 -21.13 -1.64
CA ASP A 92 33.03 -20.26 -1.91
C ASP A 92 32.71 -19.28 -3.07
N SER A 93 32.94 -18.00 -2.83
CA SER A 93 32.61 -16.92 -3.77
C SER A 93 33.57 -16.89 -4.98
N ASP A 94 34.82 -17.34 -4.83
CA ASP A 94 35.82 -17.48 -5.91
C ASP A 94 36.70 -18.73 -5.71
N PRO A 95 36.26 -19.90 -6.21
CA PRO A 95 36.98 -21.15 -6.04
C PRO A 95 38.43 -21.16 -6.62
N ASN A 96 38.86 -20.08 -7.31
CA ASN A 96 40.16 -19.99 -7.96
C ASN A 96 41.14 -19.09 -7.21
N ASP A 97 40.78 -18.44 -6.14
CA ASP A 97 41.66 -17.56 -5.39
C ASP A 97 42.55 -18.28 -4.37
N GLY A 98 42.31 -19.58 -4.17
CA GLY A 98 43.07 -20.44 -3.26
C GLY A 98 42.69 -20.28 -1.79
N VAL A 99 41.62 -19.57 -1.49
CA VAL A 99 41.01 -19.42 -0.16
C VAL A 99 39.72 -20.19 -0.15
N ASP A 100 39.52 -21.13 0.77
CA ASP A 100 38.25 -21.84 0.96
C ASP A 100 37.41 -21.05 1.97
N ASP A 101 36.46 -20.26 1.47
CA ASP A 101 35.52 -19.48 2.27
C ASP A 101 34.11 -20.11 2.34
N ASN A 102 33.98 -21.42 2.02
CA ASN A 102 32.77 -22.18 2.26
C ASN A 102 32.35 -22.04 3.74
N HIS A 103 31.11 -21.63 3.96
CA HIS A 103 30.56 -21.54 5.31
C HIS A 103 29.06 -21.83 5.32
N THR A 104 28.48 -21.97 6.51
CA THR A 104 27.04 -22.04 6.68
C THR A 104 26.50 -20.70 7.13
N GLY A 105 25.37 -20.32 6.55
CA GLY A 105 24.65 -19.10 6.93
C GLY A 105 23.19 -19.41 7.27
N ILE A 106 22.48 -18.38 7.69
CA ILE A 106 21.06 -18.48 8.02
C ILE A 106 20.24 -17.80 6.93
N ALA A 107 19.32 -18.54 6.30
CA ALA A 107 18.30 -17.97 5.42
C ALA A 107 17.03 -17.70 6.24
N LEU A 108 16.42 -16.52 6.04
CA LEU A 108 15.15 -16.12 6.64
C LEU A 108 14.05 -16.20 5.59
N THR A 109 12.92 -16.83 5.95
CA THR A 109 11.66 -16.73 5.21
C THR A 109 10.64 -16.01 6.06
N ILE A 110 10.07 -14.93 5.54
CA ILE A 110 8.95 -14.19 6.13
C ILE A 110 7.72 -14.55 5.31
N THR A 111 6.70 -15.11 5.96
CA THR A 111 5.44 -15.45 5.30
C THR A 111 4.34 -14.52 5.80
N ILE A 112 3.68 -13.85 4.86
CA ILE A 112 2.57 -12.95 5.12
C ILE A 112 1.29 -13.64 4.64
N THR A 113 0.35 -13.82 5.56
CA THR A 113 -0.95 -14.42 5.27
C THR A 113 -2.04 -13.41 5.52
N ALA A 114 -2.76 -13.04 4.46
CA ALA A 114 -3.91 -12.15 4.55
C ALA A 114 -5.19 -12.95 4.76
N LYS A 115 -5.98 -12.59 5.77
CA LYS A 115 -7.35 -13.10 5.94
C LYS A 115 -8.30 -12.25 5.08
N THR A 116 -9.30 -12.91 4.51
CA THR A 116 -10.33 -12.23 3.71
C THR A 116 -11.43 -11.63 4.60
N ALA A 117 -12.19 -10.69 4.07
CA ALA A 117 -13.37 -10.13 4.74
C ALA A 117 -14.38 -11.23 5.14
N GLU A 118 -14.52 -12.27 4.32
CA GLU A 118 -15.38 -13.42 4.62
C GLU A 118 -14.90 -14.21 5.85
N GLN A 119 -13.59 -14.35 6.03
CA GLN A 119 -13.03 -14.98 7.23
C GLN A 119 -13.24 -14.09 8.45
N MET A 120 -13.10 -12.77 8.29
CA MET A 120 -13.25 -11.82 9.39
C MET A 120 -14.68 -11.75 9.93
N ARG A 121 -15.70 -11.87 9.08
CA ARG A 121 -17.11 -11.90 9.57
C ARG A 121 -17.38 -13.07 10.53
N LEU A 122 -16.67 -14.19 10.32
CA LEU A 122 -16.76 -15.35 11.19
C LEU A 122 -15.97 -15.15 12.48
N ILE A 123 -14.75 -14.60 12.37
CA ILE A 123 -13.87 -14.33 13.51
C ILE A 123 -14.50 -13.32 14.47
N TYR A 124 -15.08 -12.24 13.92
CA TYR A 124 -15.74 -11.19 14.71
C TYR A 124 -17.19 -11.53 15.10
N VAL A 125 -17.71 -12.65 14.60
CA VAL A 125 -19.10 -13.07 14.86
C VAL A 125 -20.09 -11.93 14.55
N PHE A 126 -20.04 -11.43 13.33
CA PHE A 126 -20.87 -10.30 12.90
C PHE A 126 -22.36 -10.58 13.09
N THR A 127 -23.07 -9.58 13.57
CA THR A 127 -24.54 -9.58 13.62
C THR A 127 -25.12 -9.61 12.21
N LYS A 128 -26.41 -9.91 12.09
CA LYS A 128 -27.08 -9.86 10.77
C LYS A 128 -26.89 -8.52 10.08
N TYR A 129 -27.05 -7.42 10.81
CA TYR A 129 -26.90 -6.07 10.26
C TYR A 129 -25.47 -5.80 9.75
N GLN A 130 -24.47 -6.22 10.50
CA GLN A 130 -23.07 -6.11 10.10
C GLN A 130 -22.73 -6.98 8.88
N ASN A 131 -23.33 -8.16 8.79
CA ASN A 131 -23.19 -9.03 7.62
C ASN A 131 -23.83 -8.41 6.38
N ASP A 132 -25.07 -7.89 6.50
CA ASP A 132 -25.76 -7.22 5.40
C ASP A 132 -24.95 -5.98 4.92
N ALA A 133 -24.35 -5.23 5.85
CA ALA A 133 -23.47 -4.09 5.52
C ALA A 133 -22.20 -4.55 4.78
N LEU A 134 -21.57 -5.61 5.26
CA LEU A 134 -20.36 -6.16 4.61
C LEU A 134 -20.67 -6.67 3.20
N ASP A 135 -21.79 -7.37 3.00
CA ASP A 135 -22.19 -7.85 1.67
C ASP A 135 -22.34 -6.69 0.67
N ILE A 136 -23.01 -5.60 1.08
CA ILE A 136 -23.16 -4.40 0.26
C ILE A 136 -21.79 -3.78 -0.09
N LEU A 137 -20.87 -3.70 0.89
CA LEU A 137 -19.54 -3.14 0.67
C LEU A 137 -18.71 -4.02 -0.24
N LEU A 138 -18.75 -5.35 -0.08
CA LEU A 138 -18.01 -6.29 -0.92
C LEU A 138 -18.53 -6.30 -2.37
N GLU A 139 -19.83 -6.22 -2.58
CA GLU A 139 -20.42 -6.08 -3.92
C GLU A 139 -19.97 -4.80 -4.63
N ASN A 140 -19.66 -3.76 -3.87
CA ASN A 140 -19.28 -2.44 -4.36
C ASN A 140 -17.80 -2.12 -4.19
N LEU A 141 -16.93 -3.10 -3.87
CA LEU A 141 -15.48 -2.88 -3.64
C LEU A 141 -14.81 -2.14 -4.79
N GLY A 142 -15.20 -2.40 -6.03
CA GLY A 142 -14.70 -1.70 -7.20
C GLY A 142 -15.13 -0.22 -7.27
N SER A 143 -16.24 0.14 -6.61
CA SER A 143 -16.79 1.50 -6.54
C SER A 143 -16.34 2.25 -5.29
N LEU A 144 -15.85 1.54 -4.27
CA LEU A 144 -15.22 2.13 -3.12
C LEU A 144 -13.95 2.83 -3.60
N ASN A 145 -14.11 4.09 -3.93
CA ASN A 145 -13.01 5.00 -4.19
C ASN A 145 -12.35 5.37 -2.85
N ILE A 146 -11.98 4.33 -2.10
CA ILE A 146 -11.04 4.50 -1.01
C ILE A 146 -9.81 5.02 -1.73
N PRO A 147 -9.27 6.18 -1.34
CA PRO A 147 -7.93 6.55 -1.73
C PRO A 147 -7.02 5.46 -1.14
N MET A 148 -7.02 4.31 -1.82
CA MET A 148 -6.05 3.24 -1.64
C MET A 148 -4.75 3.92 -1.87
N GLY A 149 -4.09 4.24 -0.73
CA GLY A 149 -2.87 4.97 -0.82
C GLY A 149 -2.21 4.73 -2.14
N SER A 150 -2.52 5.57 -3.11
CA SER A 150 -1.38 6.01 -3.77
C SER A 150 -0.45 6.21 -2.58
N LEU A 151 0.69 5.61 -2.60
CA LEU A 151 1.89 6.24 -2.14
C LEU A 151 1.90 7.60 -2.85
N THR A 152 0.93 8.42 -2.58
CA THR A 152 0.96 9.83 -2.84
C THR A 152 1.84 10.31 -1.73
N ILE A 153 3.13 10.24 -2.02
CA ILE A 153 4.05 11.23 -1.49
C ILE A 153 3.20 12.47 -1.40
N SER A 154 2.94 12.95 -0.18
CA SER A 154 2.20 14.21 -0.04
C SER A 154 2.95 15.27 -0.83
N GLN A 155 2.32 16.35 -1.20
CA GLN A 155 3.03 17.42 -1.91
C GLN A 155 4.19 17.96 -1.04
N GLU A 156 4.06 17.86 0.27
CA GLU A 156 5.09 18.21 1.25
C GLU A 156 6.25 17.21 1.25
N ASP A 157 5.98 15.91 1.27
CA ASP A 157 7.01 14.86 1.17
C ASP A 157 7.73 14.90 -0.19
N ALA A 158 7.01 15.26 -1.26
CA ALA A 158 7.60 15.41 -2.59
C ALA A 158 8.53 16.63 -2.66
N ILE A 159 8.23 17.72 -1.95
CA ILE A 159 9.12 18.87 -1.81
C ILE A 159 10.35 18.48 -0.97
N GLU A 160 10.16 17.79 0.14
CA GLU A 160 11.25 17.29 0.97
C GLU A 160 12.17 16.34 0.19
N LEU A 161 11.60 15.48 -0.68
CA LEU A 161 12.39 14.65 -1.59
C LEU A 161 13.27 15.49 -2.52
N LEU A 162 12.75 16.60 -3.07
CA LEU A 162 13.53 17.49 -3.93
C LEU A 162 14.66 18.19 -3.18
N GLU A 163 14.44 18.58 -1.93
CA GLU A 163 15.43 19.24 -1.08
C GLU A 163 16.56 18.28 -0.65
N ASN A 164 16.26 16.99 -0.59
CA ASN A 164 17.21 15.94 -0.21
C ASN A 164 17.86 15.21 -1.41
N LEU A 165 17.68 15.70 -2.64
CA LEU A 165 18.38 15.12 -3.80
C LEU A 165 19.89 15.33 -3.68
N PRO A 166 20.72 14.33 -4.08
CA PRO A 166 22.15 14.47 -4.09
C PRO A 166 22.60 15.65 -4.95
N ASP A 167 23.56 16.45 -4.45
CA ASP A 167 24.08 17.64 -5.16
C ASP A 167 24.77 17.27 -6.48
N ASP A 168 25.28 16.06 -6.60
CA ASP A 168 25.97 15.51 -7.78
C ASP A 168 25.05 14.76 -8.76
N LEU A 169 23.72 14.84 -8.54
CA LEU A 169 22.76 14.19 -9.43
C LEU A 169 22.82 14.79 -10.85
N ASP A 170 22.89 13.89 -11.84
CA ASP A 170 22.86 14.28 -13.25
C ASP A 170 21.67 15.22 -13.55
N PRO A 171 21.90 16.37 -14.24
CA PRO A 171 20.86 17.37 -14.46
C PRO A 171 19.62 16.85 -15.19
N ALA A 172 19.77 15.86 -16.10
CA ALA A 172 18.63 15.27 -16.80
C ALA A 172 17.79 14.41 -15.84
N ARG A 173 18.44 13.69 -14.93
CA ARG A 173 17.73 12.90 -13.89
C ARG A 173 17.03 13.83 -12.90
N LYS A 174 17.66 14.91 -12.51
CA LYS A 174 17.06 15.92 -11.62
C LYS A 174 15.80 16.52 -12.27
N ALA A 175 15.86 16.89 -13.54
CA ALA A 175 14.73 17.42 -14.28
C ALA A 175 13.54 16.43 -14.37
N VAL A 176 13.81 15.12 -14.46
CA VAL A 176 12.76 14.09 -14.43
C VAL A 176 12.07 14.08 -13.07
N VAL A 177 12.83 14.10 -11.98
CA VAL A 177 12.26 14.10 -10.61
C VAL A 177 11.46 15.39 -10.37
N GLU A 178 12.01 16.56 -10.73
CA GLU A 178 11.33 17.86 -10.61
C GLU A 178 10.01 17.90 -11.39
N THR A 179 9.97 17.31 -12.59
CA THR A 179 8.75 17.21 -13.39
C THR A 179 7.72 16.26 -12.74
N ALA A 180 8.17 15.12 -12.26
CA ALA A 180 7.30 14.13 -11.61
C ALA A 180 6.67 14.71 -10.33
N VAL A 181 7.42 15.42 -9.51
CA VAL A 181 6.94 16.05 -8.27
C VAL A 181 5.83 17.07 -8.55
N GLN A 182 5.90 17.81 -9.67
CA GLN A 182 4.83 18.77 -10.04
C GLN A 182 3.47 18.09 -10.29
N LEU A 183 3.47 16.80 -10.58
CA LEU A 183 2.26 16.00 -10.86
C LEU A 183 1.71 15.30 -9.62
N VAL A 184 2.49 15.21 -8.54
CA VAL A 184 2.07 14.57 -7.29
C VAL A 184 0.80 15.24 -6.75
N GLY A 185 -0.22 14.44 -6.47
CA GLY A 185 -1.52 14.89 -6.00
C GLY A 185 -2.40 15.58 -7.04
N ARG A 186 -1.90 15.82 -8.26
CA ARG A 186 -2.64 16.52 -9.34
C ARG A 186 -3.18 15.60 -10.42
N VAL A 187 -2.54 14.44 -10.61
CA VAL A 187 -2.95 13.45 -11.60
C VAL A 187 -3.18 12.11 -10.95
N SER A 188 -4.06 11.30 -11.55
CA SER A 188 -4.29 9.91 -11.20
C SER A 188 -3.83 9.02 -12.35
N TYR A 189 -3.52 7.76 -12.06
CA TYR A 189 -3.24 6.80 -13.13
C TYR A 189 -4.42 6.75 -14.11
N PHE A 190 -4.14 7.09 -15.36
CA PHE A 190 -5.13 7.12 -16.43
C PHE A 190 -4.94 5.90 -17.34
N TRP A 191 -5.76 4.88 -17.16
CA TRP A 191 -5.66 3.64 -17.92
C TRP A 191 -5.92 3.87 -19.40
N GLY A 192 -4.97 3.47 -20.23
CA GLY A 192 -5.02 3.68 -21.68
C GLY A 192 -4.66 5.10 -22.10
N GLY A 193 -4.36 5.99 -21.17
CA GLY A 193 -3.78 7.29 -21.46
C GLY A 193 -2.37 7.12 -22.02
N LYS A 194 -2.06 7.92 -23.06
CA LYS A 194 -0.76 7.91 -23.70
C LYS A 194 -0.46 9.28 -24.26
N SER A 195 0.66 9.86 -23.84
CA SER A 195 1.23 11.01 -24.53
C SER A 195 2.23 10.52 -25.57
N LEU A 196 2.14 11.08 -26.77
CA LEU A 196 3.11 10.88 -27.86
C LEU A 196 4.10 12.05 -27.93
N THR A 197 3.92 13.05 -27.06
CA THR A 197 4.78 14.24 -27.01
C THR A 197 5.85 14.04 -25.95
N LEU A 198 7.09 14.30 -26.30
CA LEU A 198 8.18 14.32 -25.31
C LEU A 198 8.12 15.63 -24.52
N GLY A 199 8.24 15.52 -23.20
CA GLY A 199 8.20 16.64 -22.28
C GLY A 199 6.82 16.83 -21.65
N TRP A 200 6.52 18.06 -21.24
CA TRP A 200 5.26 18.41 -20.60
C TRP A 200 4.08 18.26 -21.56
N ASP A 201 3.00 17.62 -21.11
CA ASP A 201 1.74 17.52 -21.83
C ASP A 201 0.69 18.39 -21.13
N ASP A 202 0.17 19.42 -21.83
CA ASP A 202 -0.80 20.37 -21.27
C ASP A 202 -2.13 19.72 -20.85
N ARG A 203 -2.35 18.45 -21.20
CA ARG A 203 -3.50 17.67 -20.77
C ARG A 203 -3.33 17.08 -19.37
N TRP A 204 -2.11 17.04 -18.84
CA TRP A 204 -1.88 16.54 -17.49
C TRP A 204 -2.64 17.35 -16.45
N GLY A 205 -3.40 16.66 -15.61
CA GLY A 205 -4.30 17.27 -14.63
C GLY A 205 -5.65 17.71 -15.19
N VAL A 206 -5.88 17.60 -16.50
CA VAL A 206 -7.18 17.95 -17.11
C VAL A 206 -8.16 16.80 -16.92
N PRO A 207 -9.37 17.03 -16.38
CA PRO A 207 -10.40 16.02 -16.27
C PRO A 207 -10.76 15.43 -17.65
N THR A 208 -10.54 14.14 -17.81
CA THR A 208 -10.72 13.43 -19.08
C THR A 208 -11.49 12.12 -18.83
N GLU A 209 -12.40 11.78 -19.75
CA GLU A 209 -13.15 10.52 -19.68
C GLU A 209 -12.24 9.33 -20.03
N VAL A 210 -12.24 8.29 -19.20
CA VAL A 210 -11.54 7.05 -19.45
C VAL A 210 -12.35 6.21 -20.43
N THR A 211 -11.86 6.06 -21.66
CA THR A 211 -12.54 5.32 -22.74
C THR A 211 -11.93 3.95 -23.03
N ALA A 212 -10.80 3.62 -22.38
CA ALA A 212 -10.10 2.36 -22.59
C ALA A 212 -10.93 1.16 -22.11
N ALA A 213 -11.18 0.21 -23.02
CA ALA A 213 -11.89 -1.01 -22.67
C ALA A 213 -11.07 -1.90 -21.71
N GLY A 214 -11.74 -2.57 -20.79
CA GLY A 214 -11.10 -3.47 -19.81
C GLY A 214 -10.53 -2.77 -18.56
N SER A 215 -10.69 -1.45 -18.46
CA SER A 215 -10.38 -0.69 -17.25
C SER A 215 -11.58 -0.70 -16.29
N GLY A 216 -11.36 -0.95 -15.01
CA GLY A 216 -12.39 -0.78 -13.97
C GLY A 216 -12.85 0.68 -13.82
N SER A 217 -12.20 1.63 -14.49
CA SER A 217 -12.54 3.05 -14.50
C SER A 217 -13.15 3.54 -15.82
N THR A 218 -13.44 2.66 -16.78
CA THR A 218 -14.09 3.04 -18.05
C THR A 218 -15.39 3.79 -17.80
N GLY A 219 -15.56 4.94 -18.48
CA GLY A 219 -16.72 5.84 -18.30
C GLY A 219 -16.60 6.80 -17.12
N THR A 220 -15.55 6.74 -16.33
CA THR A 220 -15.28 7.76 -15.27
C THR A 220 -14.45 8.91 -15.81
N VAL A 221 -14.63 10.10 -15.23
CA VAL A 221 -13.81 11.27 -15.52
C VAL A 221 -12.69 11.38 -14.49
N ARG A 222 -11.45 11.41 -14.93
CA ARG A 222 -10.27 11.50 -14.06
C ARG A 222 -9.26 12.52 -14.60
N PRO A 223 -8.43 13.12 -13.73
CA PRO A 223 -7.29 13.91 -14.19
C PRO A 223 -6.34 13.02 -15.01
N PHE A 224 -6.05 13.48 -16.24
CA PHE A 224 -5.11 12.77 -17.13
C PHE A 224 -3.69 12.85 -16.55
N GLY A 225 -2.97 11.70 -16.53
CA GLY A 225 -1.60 11.66 -16.05
C GLY A 225 -0.89 10.36 -16.37
#